data_2e29fffcafc2f6af9428d92490fc9591
#
_entry.id   2e29fffcafc2f6af9428d92490fc9591
#
_cell.length_a   1.000
_cell.length_b   1.000
_cell.length_c   1.000
_cell.angle_alpha   90.00
_cell.angle_beta   90.00
_cell.angle_gamma   90.00
#
_symmetry.space_group_name_H-M   'P 1'
#
loop_
_entity.id
_entity.type
_entity.pdbx_description
1 polymer ?
#
loop_
_entity_poly.entity_id
_entity_poly.type
_entity_poly.pdbx_seq_one_letter_code
_entity_poly.pdbx_strand_id
1 'polypeptide(L)'
;VNKWDYRFFDLAKEVATWSKDPDCKVGAVIVSPDRRLFTVGYNGFPIGIADDGRLTDKHVKNCYTVHAEINAILSAHRDLTGWTIYSTKPPCIACAAAVIQAGIVAVRCPPLDRASTWFDQNFLALDLLQEAGISVQFNP
;
A
#
# COMPACT_ATOMS: atom_id res chain seq x y z
N VAL A 1 10.11 3.86 15.43
CA VAL A 1 8.73 3.34 15.43
C VAL A 1 8.08 3.71 16.76
N ASN A 2 7.05 4.51 16.72
CA ASN A 2 6.33 4.97 17.90
C ASN A 2 4.94 4.32 17.99
N LYS A 3 4.19 4.65 19.07
CA LYS A 3 2.85 4.05 19.28
C LYS A 3 1.87 4.33 18.15
N TRP A 4 1.99 5.47 17.46
CA TRP A 4 1.12 5.81 16.35
C TRP A 4 1.43 4.99 15.12
N ASP A 5 2.70 4.67 14.86
CA ASP A 5 3.09 3.77 13.78
C ASP A 5 2.46 2.39 13.97
N TYR A 6 2.47 1.86 15.20
CA TYR A 6 1.79 0.59 15.50
C TYR A 6 0.28 0.68 15.28
N ARG A 7 -0.35 1.75 15.75
CA ARG A 7 -1.81 1.92 15.62
C ARG A 7 -2.25 2.00 14.16
N PHE A 8 -1.56 2.80 13.34
CA PHE A 8 -1.91 2.93 11.94
C PHE A 8 -1.55 1.68 11.13
N PHE A 9 -0.49 0.99 11.52
CA PHE A 9 -0.16 -0.30 10.91
C PHE A 9 -1.20 -1.36 11.26
N ASP A 10 -1.67 -1.41 12.50
CA ASP A 10 -2.77 -2.29 12.91
C ASP A 10 -4.06 -1.96 12.16
N LEU A 11 -4.35 -0.68 11.94
CA LEU A 11 -5.49 -0.28 11.12
C LEU A 11 -5.32 -0.77 9.68
N ALA A 12 -4.13 -0.67 9.12
CA ALA A 12 -3.86 -1.19 7.78
C ALA A 12 -4.11 -2.71 7.69
N LYS A 13 -3.72 -3.46 8.72
CA LYS A 13 -4.01 -4.90 8.81
C LYS A 13 -5.52 -5.17 8.84
N GLU A 14 -6.28 -4.40 9.60
CA GLU A 14 -7.74 -4.53 9.63
C GLU A 14 -8.34 -4.24 8.26
N VAL A 15 -7.92 -3.17 7.60
CA VAL A 15 -8.37 -2.81 6.26
C VAL A 15 -8.03 -3.93 5.25
N ALA A 16 -6.88 -4.57 5.39
CA ALA A 16 -6.49 -5.70 4.54
C ALA A 16 -7.53 -6.83 4.57
N THR A 17 -8.18 -7.05 5.71
CA THR A 17 -9.20 -8.11 5.84
C THR A 17 -10.44 -7.86 4.98
N TRP A 18 -10.64 -6.64 4.50
CA TRP A 18 -11.76 -6.28 3.64
C TRP A 18 -11.55 -6.70 2.18
N SER A 19 -10.33 -7.03 1.79
CA SER A 19 -10.02 -7.51 0.45
C SER A 19 -10.70 -8.86 0.18
N LYS A 20 -11.23 -9.01 -1.02
CA LYS A 20 -11.84 -10.28 -1.49
C LYS A 20 -10.84 -11.20 -2.18
N ASP A 21 -9.57 -10.77 -2.32
CA ASP A 21 -8.51 -11.61 -2.88
C ASP A 21 -8.32 -12.84 -1.98
N PRO A 22 -8.48 -14.07 -2.51
CA PRO A 22 -8.37 -15.27 -1.68
C PRO A 22 -6.92 -15.59 -1.25
N ASP A 23 -5.92 -15.06 -1.94
CA ASP A 23 -4.52 -15.44 -1.76
C ASP A 23 -3.68 -14.36 -1.07
N CYS A 24 -3.94 -13.09 -1.39
CA CYS A 24 -3.12 -11.99 -0.91
C CYS A 24 -3.98 -10.77 -0.61
N LYS A 25 -4.21 -10.52 0.67
CA LYS A 25 -4.98 -9.37 1.15
C LYS A 25 -4.01 -8.31 1.63
N VAL A 26 -4.11 -7.11 1.05
CA VAL A 26 -3.25 -5.97 1.36
C VAL A 26 -4.10 -4.80 1.80
N GLY A 27 -3.64 -4.10 2.83
CA GLY A 27 -4.26 -2.87 3.31
C GLY A 27 -3.26 -1.74 3.37
N ALA A 28 -3.74 -0.54 3.13
CA ALA A 28 -2.94 0.67 3.23
C ALA A 28 -3.72 1.78 3.94
N VAL A 29 -3.01 2.57 4.74
CA VAL A 29 -3.54 3.75 5.42
C VAL A 29 -2.60 4.91 5.15
N ILE A 30 -3.14 6.04 4.71
CA ILE A 30 -2.37 7.26 4.49
C ILE A 30 -2.83 8.29 5.52
N VAL A 31 -1.89 8.86 6.29
CA VAL A 31 -2.17 9.66 7.47
C VAL A 31 -1.57 11.05 7.33
N SER A 32 -2.34 12.08 7.70
CA SER A 32 -1.88 13.46 7.71
C SER A 32 -0.77 13.70 8.75
N PRO A 33 0.04 14.77 8.58
CA PRO A 33 1.11 15.08 9.53
C PRO A 33 0.62 15.26 10.96
N ASP A 34 -0.56 15.81 11.16
CA ASP A 34 -1.16 16.03 12.48
C ASP A 34 -1.96 14.81 12.99
N ARG A 35 -2.05 13.73 12.20
CA ARG A 35 -2.74 12.48 12.52
C ARG A 35 -4.26 12.61 12.69
N ARG A 36 -4.86 13.71 12.22
CA ARG A 36 -6.31 13.94 12.33
C ARG A 36 -7.09 13.42 11.16
N LEU A 37 -6.45 13.29 10.00
CA LEU A 37 -7.07 12.83 8.77
C LEU A 37 -6.34 11.59 8.28
N PHE A 38 -7.10 10.64 7.78
CA PHE A 38 -6.51 9.49 7.10
C PHE A 38 -7.45 8.97 6.00
N THR A 39 -6.86 8.26 5.05
CA THR A 39 -7.57 7.52 4.01
C THR A 39 -7.11 6.08 4.02
N VAL A 40 -7.97 5.18 3.59
CA VAL A 40 -7.68 3.75 3.57
C VAL A 40 -7.87 3.18 2.17
N GLY A 41 -7.17 2.09 1.89
CA GLY A 41 -7.35 1.34 0.66
C GLY A 41 -7.00 -0.13 0.89
N TYR A 42 -7.68 -1.01 0.19
CA TYR A 42 -7.36 -2.43 0.12
C TYR A 42 -7.37 -2.87 -1.34
N ASN A 43 -6.67 -3.96 -1.63
CA ASN A 43 -6.56 -4.43 -3.01
C ASN A 43 -7.85 -5.09 -3.48
N GLY A 44 -8.19 -4.87 -4.74
CA GLY A 44 -9.40 -5.43 -5.34
C GLY A 44 -9.60 -5.03 -6.78
N PHE A 45 -10.60 -5.60 -7.40
CA PHE A 45 -10.98 -5.25 -8.77
C PHE A 45 -11.56 -3.83 -8.81
N PRO A 46 -11.45 -3.16 -9.97
CA PRO A 46 -12.02 -1.81 -10.13
C PRO A 46 -13.52 -1.79 -9.85
N ILE A 47 -14.02 -0.62 -9.45
CA ILE A 47 -15.45 -0.38 -9.26
C ILE A 47 -16.21 -0.76 -10.53
N GLY A 48 -17.31 -1.52 -10.36
CA GLY A 48 -18.14 -1.96 -11.47
C GLY A 48 -17.72 -3.28 -12.11
N ILE A 49 -16.60 -3.84 -11.71
CA ILE A 49 -16.13 -5.15 -12.15
C ILE A 49 -16.53 -6.18 -11.10
N ALA A 50 -17.20 -7.25 -11.52
CA ALA A 50 -17.71 -8.28 -10.61
C ALA A 50 -16.56 -9.08 -9.97
N ASP A 51 -16.70 -9.35 -8.67
CA ASP A 51 -15.82 -10.26 -7.94
C ASP A 51 -16.29 -11.70 -8.18
N ASP A 52 -15.91 -12.28 -9.30
CA ASP A 52 -16.32 -13.60 -9.74
C ASP A 52 -15.13 -14.59 -9.82
N GLY A 53 -15.27 -15.63 -10.64
CA GLY A 53 -14.25 -16.66 -10.81
C GLY A 53 -12.88 -16.15 -11.25
N ARG A 54 -12.78 -14.91 -11.79
CA ARG A 54 -11.51 -14.28 -12.13
C ARG A 54 -10.62 -14.02 -10.92
N LEU A 55 -11.18 -13.94 -9.72
CA LEU A 55 -10.41 -13.85 -8.47
C LEU A 55 -9.53 -15.07 -8.21
N THR A 56 -9.88 -16.23 -8.79
CA THR A 56 -9.10 -17.46 -8.66
C THR A 56 -8.20 -17.74 -9.88
N ASP A 57 -8.32 -16.95 -10.94
CA ASP A 57 -7.40 -16.97 -12.08
C ASP A 57 -6.26 -16.00 -11.81
N LYS A 58 -5.11 -16.52 -11.41
CA LYS A 58 -3.98 -15.70 -10.95
C LYS A 58 -3.53 -14.68 -11.99
N HIS A 59 -3.50 -15.04 -13.26
CA HIS A 59 -3.09 -14.13 -14.33
C HIS A 59 -4.08 -12.98 -14.49
N VAL A 60 -5.37 -13.28 -14.61
CA VAL A 60 -6.41 -12.26 -14.76
C VAL A 60 -6.49 -11.40 -13.51
N LYS A 61 -6.45 -12.03 -12.32
CA LYS A 61 -6.46 -11.30 -11.05
C LYS A 61 -5.31 -10.29 -10.97
N ASN A 62 -4.09 -10.68 -11.32
CA ASN A 62 -2.94 -9.78 -11.28
C ASN A 62 -3.05 -8.63 -12.28
N CYS A 63 -3.71 -8.85 -13.42
CA CYS A 63 -3.94 -7.79 -14.41
C CYS A 63 -5.01 -6.79 -13.98
N TYR A 64 -6.07 -7.26 -13.29
CA TYR A 64 -7.25 -6.46 -12.96
C TYR A 64 -7.15 -5.77 -11.61
N THR A 65 -6.35 -6.29 -10.69
CA THR A 65 -6.30 -5.80 -9.31
C THR A 65 -5.72 -4.39 -9.23
N VAL A 66 -6.46 -3.51 -8.58
CA VAL A 66 -5.93 -2.21 -8.12
C VAL A 66 -5.31 -2.44 -6.76
N HIS A 67 -4.05 -2.04 -6.58
CA HIS A 67 -3.31 -2.25 -5.34
C HIS A 67 -3.85 -1.36 -4.20
N ALA A 68 -3.67 -1.81 -2.97
CA ALA A 68 -4.16 -1.12 -1.78
C ALA A 68 -3.63 0.32 -1.69
N GLU A 69 -2.35 0.53 -1.98
CA GLU A 69 -1.72 1.85 -1.92
C GLU A 69 -2.35 2.81 -2.93
N ILE A 70 -2.58 2.34 -4.15
CA ILE A 70 -3.24 3.14 -5.20
C ILE A 70 -4.68 3.48 -4.79
N ASN A 71 -5.42 2.51 -4.26
CA ASN A 71 -6.78 2.75 -3.78
C ASN A 71 -6.82 3.79 -2.66
N ALA A 72 -5.88 3.74 -1.73
CA ALA A 72 -5.78 4.73 -0.66
C ALA A 72 -5.50 6.13 -1.20
N ILE A 73 -4.61 6.27 -2.18
CA ILE A 73 -4.30 7.54 -2.84
C ILE A 73 -5.55 8.09 -3.55
N LEU A 74 -6.21 7.27 -4.34
CA LEU A 74 -7.39 7.68 -5.11
C LEU A 74 -8.56 8.06 -4.20
N SER A 75 -8.73 7.34 -3.08
CA SER A 75 -9.82 7.58 -2.12
C SER A 75 -9.64 8.87 -1.31
N ALA A 76 -8.43 9.43 -1.27
CA ALA A 76 -8.15 10.61 -0.46
C ALA A 76 -8.88 11.86 -0.95
N HIS A 77 -9.02 12.04 -2.26
CA HIS A 77 -9.62 13.21 -2.90
C HIS A 77 -9.05 14.53 -2.37
N ARG A 78 -7.76 14.57 -2.07
CA ARG A 78 -7.07 15.75 -1.57
C ARG A 78 -5.57 15.65 -1.81
N ASP A 79 -4.87 16.77 -1.60
CA ASP A 79 -3.41 16.83 -1.62
C ASP A 79 -2.83 16.00 -0.45
N LEU A 80 -1.94 15.07 -0.77
CA LEU A 80 -1.29 14.19 0.20
C LEU A 80 0.16 14.60 0.47
N THR A 81 0.58 15.78 0.02
CA THR A 81 1.94 16.27 0.26
C THR A 81 2.25 16.32 1.75
N GLY A 82 3.33 15.66 2.16
CA GLY A 82 3.76 15.62 3.56
C GLY A 82 3.14 14.50 4.39
N TRP A 83 2.26 13.68 3.82
CA TRP A 83 1.59 12.58 4.53
C TRP A 83 2.49 11.35 4.62
N THR A 84 2.08 10.39 5.45
CA THR A 84 2.75 9.09 5.65
C THR A 84 1.83 7.96 5.22
N ILE A 85 2.36 6.97 4.50
CA ILE A 85 1.62 5.76 4.14
C ILE A 85 2.11 4.56 4.95
N TYR A 86 1.14 3.80 5.46
CA TYR A 86 1.33 2.51 6.12
C TYR A 86 0.76 1.43 5.22
N SER A 87 1.56 0.44 4.86
CA SER A 87 1.12 -0.67 4.01
C SER A 87 1.48 -2.00 4.64
N THR A 88 0.59 -2.98 4.54
CA THR A 88 0.82 -4.33 5.10
C THR A 88 1.78 -5.17 4.28
N LYS A 89 2.15 -4.70 3.09
CA LYS A 89 3.17 -5.30 2.23
C LYS A 89 4.12 -4.23 1.74
N PRO A 90 5.39 -4.56 1.46
CA PRO A 90 6.27 -3.64 0.78
C PRO A 90 5.67 -3.23 -0.57
N PRO A 91 5.83 -1.96 -0.99
CA PRO A 91 5.26 -1.50 -2.25
C PRO A 91 5.95 -2.14 -3.46
N CYS A 92 5.21 -2.31 -4.55
CA CYS A 92 5.78 -2.57 -5.86
C CYS A 92 6.27 -1.26 -6.51
N ILE A 93 6.94 -1.36 -7.65
CA ILE A 93 7.51 -0.20 -8.34
C ILE A 93 6.41 0.81 -8.73
N ALA A 94 5.28 0.34 -9.26
CA ALA A 94 4.18 1.21 -9.66
C ALA A 94 3.58 1.96 -8.46
N CYS A 95 3.41 1.27 -7.32
CA CYS A 95 2.92 1.90 -6.09
C CYS A 95 3.93 2.90 -5.54
N ALA A 96 5.22 2.58 -5.55
CA ALA A 96 6.26 3.52 -5.14
C ALA A 96 6.24 4.79 -6.00
N ALA A 97 6.12 4.65 -7.31
CA ALA A 97 6.03 5.79 -8.21
C ALA A 97 4.82 6.67 -7.89
N ALA A 98 3.66 6.06 -7.64
CA ALA A 98 2.45 6.79 -7.26
C ALA A 98 2.59 7.51 -5.92
N VAL A 99 3.22 6.88 -4.94
CA VAL A 99 3.52 7.48 -3.62
C VAL A 99 4.39 8.72 -3.78
N ILE A 100 5.43 8.64 -4.62
CA ILE A 100 6.31 9.77 -4.90
C ILE A 100 5.53 10.91 -5.54
N GLN A 101 4.75 10.62 -6.58
CA GLN A 101 3.99 11.64 -7.31
C GLN A 101 2.89 12.28 -6.45
N ALA A 102 2.35 11.55 -5.49
CA ALA A 102 1.38 12.08 -4.54
C ALA A 102 1.97 13.04 -3.49
N GLY A 103 3.31 13.13 -3.40
CA GLY A 103 3.99 13.99 -2.44
C GLY A 103 4.09 13.40 -1.03
N ILE A 104 3.82 12.13 -0.86
CA ILE A 104 3.97 11.42 0.42
C ILE A 104 5.45 11.41 0.79
N VAL A 105 5.76 11.64 2.07
CA VAL A 105 7.15 11.83 2.54
C VAL A 105 7.69 10.64 3.32
N ALA A 106 6.83 9.71 3.72
CA ALA A 106 7.26 8.58 4.54
C ALA A 106 6.44 7.33 4.23
N VAL A 107 7.12 6.19 4.18
CA VAL A 107 6.54 4.86 3.98
C VAL A 107 6.87 3.99 5.18
N ARG A 108 5.85 3.30 5.69
CA ARG A 108 5.97 2.31 6.76
C ARG A 108 5.42 0.99 6.24
N CYS A 109 6.24 -0.03 6.19
CA CYS A 109 5.86 -1.34 5.66
C CYS A 109 6.65 -2.45 6.36
N PRO A 110 6.27 -3.73 6.18
CA PRO A 110 7.07 -4.83 6.70
C PRO A 110 8.44 -4.90 6.02
N PRO A 111 9.41 -5.57 6.64
CA PRO A 111 10.68 -5.88 5.99
C PRO A 111 10.48 -6.68 4.71
N LEU A 112 11.43 -6.58 3.78
CA LEU A 112 11.42 -7.36 2.57
C LEU A 112 11.57 -8.86 2.89
N ASP A 113 10.81 -9.69 2.19
CA ASP A 113 10.91 -11.14 2.27
C ASP A 113 11.69 -11.66 1.06
N ARG A 114 12.89 -12.18 1.30
CA ARG A 114 13.77 -12.71 0.26
C ARG A 114 13.18 -13.94 -0.44
N ALA A 115 12.28 -14.65 0.22
CA ALA A 115 11.58 -15.81 -0.37
C ALA A 115 10.39 -15.41 -1.24
N SER A 116 9.96 -14.14 -1.20
CA SER A 116 8.86 -13.64 -2.02
C SER A 116 9.25 -13.55 -3.49
N THR A 117 8.32 -13.94 -4.37
CA THR A 117 8.48 -13.72 -5.81
C THR A 117 8.52 -12.24 -6.18
N TRP A 118 8.09 -11.36 -5.28
CA TRP A 118 8.08 -9.91 -5.45
C TRP A 118 9.34 -9.23 -4.91
N PHE A 119 10.30 -9.99 -4.37
CA PHE A 119 11.47 -9.41 -3.67
C PHE A 119 12.23 -8.40 -4.54
N ASP A 120 12.54 -8.76 -5.78
CA ASP A 120 13.33 -7.88 -6.67
C ASP A 120 12.58 -6.58 -6.97
N GLN A 121 11.28 -6.65 -7.24
CA GLN A 121 10.45 -5.47 -7.43
C GLN A 121 10.35 -4.61 -6.17
N ASN A 122 10.14 -5.23 -5.02
CA ASN A 122 10.07 -4.51 -3.75
C ASN A 122 11.40 -3.83 -3.43
N PHE A 123 12.51 -4.50 -3.70
CA PHE A 123 13.85 -3.92 -3.50
C PHE A 123 14.04 -2.67 -4.37
N LEU A 124 13.72 -2.76 -5.66
CA LEU A 124 13.83 -1.62 -6.57
C LEU A 124 12.86 -0.50 -6.17
N ALA A 125 11.67 -0.84 -5.70
CA ALA A 125 10.70 0.15 -5.22
C ALA A 125 11.23 0.94 -4.02
N LEU A 126 11.86 0.26 -3.05
CA LEU A 126 12.45 0.93 -1.90
C LEU A 126 13.64 1.81 -2.29
N ASP A 127 14.45 1.34 -3.23
CA ASP A 127 15.57 2.13 -3.77
C ASP A 127 15.05 3.41 -4.44
N LEU A 128 13.99 3.29 -5.24
CA LEU A 128 13.34 4.42 -5.89
C LEU A 128 12.81 5.44 -4.87
N LEU A 129 12.16 4.97 -3.81
CA LEU A 129 11.64 5.82 -2.74
C LEU A 129 12.77 6.57 -2.03
N GLN A 130 13.87 5.90 -1.73
CA GLN A 130 15.02 6.50 -1.07
C GLN A 130 15.70 7.54 -1.95
N GLU A 131 15.84 7.27 -3.25
CA GLU A 131 16.41 8.25 -4.19
C GLU A 131 15.53 9.51 -4.27
N ALA A 132 14.22 9.37 -4.14
CA ALA A 132 13.29 10.50 -4.09
C ALA A 132 13.29 11.25 -2.73
N GLY A 133 14.07 10.80 -1.76
CA GLY A 133 14.16 11.43 -0.45
C GLY A 133 13.04 11.03 0.52
N ILE A 134 12.31 9.95 0.23
CA ILE A 134 11.22 9.47 1.09
C ILE A 134 11.79 8.59 2.20
N SER A 135 11.36 8.86 3.43
CA SER A 135 11.75 8.08 4.61
C SER A 135 11.05 6.71 4.59
N VAL A 136 11.82 5.63 4.60
CA VAL A 136 11.28 4.28 4.68
C VAL A 136 11.67 3.68 6.02
N GLN A 137 10.68 3.19 6.77
CA GLN A 137 10.89 2.44 8.01
C GLN A 137 10.12 1.13 7.97
N PHE A 138 10.75 0.09 8.48
CA PHE A 138 10.10 -1.21 8.58
C PHE A 138 9.40 -1.35 9.93
N ASN A 139 8.12 -1.73 9.87
CA ASN A 139 7.36 -2.13 11.05
C ASN A 139 7.51 -3.64 11.24
N PRO A 140 7.80 -4.08 12.46
CA PRO A 140 7.91 -5.51 12.74
C PRO A 140 6.59 -6.25 12.61
#